data_81f6248a152dad71260b10a6e8c1a817
#
_entry.id   81f6248a152dad71260b10a6e8c1a817
#
_cell.length_a   1.000
_cell.length_b   1.000
_cell.length_c   1.000
_cell.angle_alpha   90.00
_cell.angle_beta   90.00
_cell.angle_gamma   90.00
#
_symmetry.space_group_name_H-M   'P 1'
#
loop_
_entity.id
_entity.type
_entity.pdbx_description
1 polymer ?
#
loop_
_entity_poly.entity_id
_entity_poly.type
_entity_poly.pdbx_seq_one_letter_code
_entity_poly.pdbx_strand_id
1 'polypeptide(L)'
;KEAEEQCLKFFQSHIKQHKSPLCGSSVSHDRRFLIKYMPKLANHFHYRHVDVSSFKEVIKRWYPEADEFKKASSHRAMDDIKESVNELKFYREKLFIKND
;
A
#
# COMPACT_ATOMS: atom_id res chain seq x y z
N LYS A 1 -0.88 12.48 18.46
CA LYS A 1 0.56 12.67 18.70
C LYS A 1 1.21 11.44 19.33
N GLU A 2 0.58 10.90 20.37
CA GLU A 2 1.09 9.67 20.98
C GLU A 2 1.08 8.51 20.00
N ALA A 3 0.01 8.39 19.20
CA ALA A 3 -0.08 7.37 18.18
C ALA A 3 1.03 7.53 17.14
N GLU A 4 1.31 8.76 16.72
CA GLU A 4 2.38 9.06 15.79
C GLU A 4 3.74 8.63 16.35
N GLU A 5 4.01 8.96 17.62
CA GLU A 5 5.29 8.62 18.25
C GLU A 5 5.49 7.12 18.37
N GLN A 6 4.45 6.39 18.75
CA GLN A 6 4.52 4.93 18.87
C GLN A 6 4.75 4.29 17.50
N CYS A 7 4.01 4.72 16.48
CA CYS A 7 4.20 4.23 15.12
C CYS A 7 5.59 4.56 14.59
N LEU A 8 6.05 5.77 14.83
CA LEU A 8 7.36 6.20 14.36
C LEU A 8 8.48 5.36 14.99
N LYS A 9 8.41 5.09 16.28
CA LYS A 9 9.38 4.22 16.95
C LYS A 9 9.39 2.82 16.36
N PHE A 10 8.19 2.28 16.11
CA PHE A 10 8.08 0.95 15.52
C PHE A 10 8.75 0.90 14.14
N PHE A 11 8.44 1.87 13.27
CA PHE A 11 9.01 1.89 11.93
C PHE A 11 10.50 2.20 11.93
N GLN A 12 10.97 3.06 12.85
CA GLN A 12 12.41 3.34 12.96
C GLN A 12 13.22 2.09 13.28
N SER A 13 12.64 1.15 14.02
CA SER A 13 13.33 -0.10 14.36
C SER A 13 13.38 -1.10 13.21
N HIS A 14 12.54 -0.94 12.20
CA HIS A 14 12.44 -1.87 11.08
C HIS A 14 12.85 -1.27 9.73
N ILE A 15 12.71 0.03 9.56
CA ILE A 15 12.87 0.71 8.29
C ILE A 15 13.73 1.96 8.48
N LYS A 16 14.76 2.11 7.66
CA LYS A 16 15.56 3.33 7.66
C LYS A 16 14.75 4.49 7.10
N GLN A 17 15.02 5.70 7.59
CA GLN A 17 14.33 6.89 7.12
C GLN A 17 14.48 7.06 5.60
N HIS A 18 13.38 7.38 4.94
CA HIS A 18 13.32 7.66 3.50
C HIS A 18 13.68 6.48 2.58
N LYS A 19 13.72 5.24 3.11
CA LYS A 19 14.08 4.07 2.29
C LYS A 19 12.88 3.29 1.78
N SER A 20 11.83 3.18 2.58
CA SER A 20 10.68 2.36 2.21
C SER A 20 9.51 3.23 1.75
N PRO A 21 8.92 2.93 0.59
CA PRO A 21 7.71 3.63 0.17
C PRO A 21 6.50 3.19 1.00
N LEU A 22 5.53 4.07 1.09
CA LEU A 22 4.24 3.73 1.69
C LEU A 22 3.45 2.90 0.69
N CYS A 23 2.91 1.76 1.13
CA CYS A 23 2.20 0.83 0.26
C CYS A 23 0.74 0.69 0.71
N GLY A 24 -0.15 0.48 -0.24
CA GLY A 24 -1.56 0.26 0.09
C GLY A 24 -2.46 0.44 -1.12
N SER A 25 -3.77 0.44 -0.89
CA SER A 25 -4.77 0.75 -1.90
C SER A 25 -5.24 2.18 -1.70
N SER A 26 -5.20 2.97 -2.78
CA SER A 26 -5.52 4.41 -2.73
C SER A 26 -4.68 5.14 -1.69
N VAL A 27 -3.40 4.83 -1.66
CA VAL A 27 -2.46 5.25 -0.62
C VAL A 27 -2.25 6.76 -0.57
N SER A 28 -2.60 7.49 -1.63
CA SER A 28 -2.51 8.95 -1.62
C SER A 28 -3.42 9.58 -0.57
N HIS A 29 -4.55 8.97 -0.27
CA HIS A 29 -5.43 9.43 0.80
C HIS A 29 -4.77 9.26 2.16
N ASP A 30 -4.14 8.11 2.38
CA ASP A 30 -3.41 7.83 3.62
C ASP A 30 -2.26 8.81 3.80
N ARG A 31 -1.51 9.07 2.73
CA ARG A 31 -0.38 9.99 2.78
C ARG A 31 -0.84 11.41 3.11
N ARG A 32 -1.93 11.87 2.52
CA ARG A 32 -2.46 13.21 2.84
C ARG A 32 -2.89 13.33 4.29
N PHE A 33 -3.53 12.28 4.81
CA PHE A 33 -3.90 12.23 6.22
C PHE A 33 -2.65 12.30 7.11
N LEU A 34 -1.62 11.49 6.78
CA LEU A 34 -0.39 11.46 7.56
C LEU A 34 0.34 12.82 7.53
N ILE A 35 0.41 13.45 6.38
CA ILE A 35 1.07 14.76 6.25
C ILE A 35 0.35 15.80 7.14
N LYS A 36 -0.96 15.76 7.16
CA LYS A 36 -1.76 16.73 7.92
C LYS A 36 -1.71 16.49 9.43
N TYR A 37 -1.81 15.23 9.85
CA TYR A 37 -1.98 14.89 11.27
C TYR A 37 -0.77 14.22 11.90
N MET A 38 0.09 13.61 11.11
CA MET A 38 1.26 12.87 11.58
C MET A 38 2.48 13.15 10.69
N PRO A 39 2.91 14.42 10.60
CA PRO A 39 3.97 14.79 9.64
C PRO A 39 5.30 14.10 9.88
N LYS A 40 5.67 13.80 11.12
CA LYS A 40 6.92 13.09 11.41
C LYS A 40 6.89 11.67 10.88
N LEU A 41 5.74 10.99 11.04
CA LEU A 41 5.55 9.65 10.52
C LEU A 41 5.56 9.67 8.98
N ALA A 42 4.84 10.61 8.39
CA ALA A 42 4.81 10.75 6.93
C ALA A 42 6.22 10.94 6.36
N ASN A 43 7.04 11.75 7.03
CA ASN A 43 8.39 12.05 6.58
C ASN A 43 9.37 10.88 6.71
N HIS A 44 9.02 9.88 7.50
CA HIS A 44 9.87 8.69 7.67
C HIS A 44 9.90 7.83 6.41
N PHE A 45 8.83 7.82 5.63
CA PHE A 45 8.71 7.03 4.42
C PHE A 45 9.34 7.73 3.22
N HIS A 46 9.73 6.94 2.22
CA HIS A 46 10.17 7.47 0.95
C HIS A 46 9.05 8.31 0.33
N TYR A 47 9.40 9.36 -0.42
CA TYR A 47 8.39 10.25 -1.00
C TYR A 47 7.50 9.56 -2.04
N ARG A 48 7.99 8.50 -2.68
CA ARG A 48 7.19 7.69 -3.60
C ARG A 48 6.38 6.65 -2.81
N HIS A 49 5.34 6.16 -3.44
CA HIS A 49 4.52 5.13 -2.81
C HIS A 49 4.15 4.05 -3.84
N VAL A 50 3.74 2.88 -3.35
CA VAL A 50 3.24 1.78 -4.18
C VAL A 50 1.74 1.67 -3.92
N ASP A 51 0.95 1.93 -4.95
CA ASP A 51 -0.51 1.95 -4.85
C ASP A 51 -1.09 0.77 -5.64
N VAL A 52 -1.68 -0.19 -4.93
CA VAL A 52 -2.28 -1.38 -5.53
C VAL A 52 -3.44 -1.00 -6.44
N SER A 53 -4.17 0.06 -6.12
CA SER A 53 -5.27 0.55 -6.95
C SER A 53 -4.78 1.02 -8.31
N SER A 54 -3.55 1.55 -8.40
CA SER A 54 -2.97 1.94 -9.67
C SER A 54 -2.71 0.73 -10.56
N PHE A 55 -2.24 -0.37 -10.01
CA PHE A 55 -2.10 -1.62 -10.75
C PHE A 55 -3.45 -2.10 -11.29
N LYS A 56 -4.48 -2.02 -10.47
CA LYS A 56 -5.83 -2.40 -10.88
C LYS A 56 -6.30 -1.60 -12.10
N GLU A 57 -6.08 -0.29 -12.08
CA GLU A 57 -6.48 0.59 -13.17
C GLU A 57 -5.73 0.29 -14.47
N VAL A 58 -4.43 0.05 -14.37
CA VAL A 58 -3.59 -0.29 -15.52
C VAL A 58 -4.01 -1.65 -16.11
N ILE A 59 -4.23 -2.63 -15.24
CA ILE A 59 -4.60 -3.97 -15.65
C ILE A 59 -5.96 -3.97 -16.37
N LYS A 60 -6.92 -3.21 -15.87
CA LYS A 60 -8.24 -3.08 -16.53
C LYS A 60 -8.10 -2.57 -17.96
N ARG A 61 -7.15 -1.67 -18.20
CA ARG A 61 -6.98 -1.04 -19.51
C ARG A 61 -6.14 -1.88 -20.46
N TRP A 62 -5.08 -2.52 -19.93
CA TRP A 62 -4.14 -3.28 -20.77
C TRP A 62 -4.56 -4.74 -20.96
N TYR A 63 -5.26 -5.29 -20.00
CA TYR A 63 -5.68 -6.69 -19.99
C TYR A 63 -7.16 -6.80 -19.64
N PRO A 64 -8.05 -6.28 -20.52
CA PRO A 64 -9.48 -6.18 -20.19
C PRO A 64 -10.16 -7.54 -19.96
N GLU A 65 -9.54 -8.63 -20.42
CA GLU A 65 -10.10 -9.98 -20.25
C GLU A 65 -9.49 -10.73 -19.06
N ALA A 66 -8.60 -10.09 -18.31
CA ALA A 66 -8.01 -10.71 -17.13
C ALA A 66 -9.06 -10.87 -16.01
N ASP A 67 -8.90 -11.94 -15.24
CA ASP A 67 -9.76 -12.19 -14.09
C ASP A 67 -9.63 -11.05 -13.07
N GLU A 68 -10.74 -10.68 -12.48
CA GLU A 68 -10.75 -9.65 -11.44
C GLU A 68 -10.48 -10.28 -10.08
N PHE A 69 -9.71 -9.58 -9.26
CA PHE A 69 -9.53 -9.95 -7.87
C PHE A 69 -10.76 -9.51 -7.09
N LYS A 70 -11.38 -10.44 -6.37
CA LYS A 70 -12.57 -10.16 -5.56
C LYS A 70 -12.17 -9.98 -4.11
N LYS A 71 -12.58 -8.86 -3.54
CA LYS A 71 -12.29 -8.55 -2.14
C LYS A 71 -13.47 -8.90 -1.24
N ALA A 72 -13.16 -9.40 -0.05
CA ALA A 72 -14.15 -9.52 1.00
C ALA A 72 -14.41 -8.15 1.62
N SER A 73 -15.66 -7.83 1.90
CA SER A 73 -16.04 -6.50 2.42
C SER A 73 -16.13 -6.56 3.94
N SER A 74 -14.99 -6.53 4.63
CA SER A 74 -15.00 -6.62 6.10
C SER A 74 -14.93 -5.25 6.80
N HIS A 75 -14.37 -4.24 6.13
CA HIS A 75 -14.20 -2.88 6.65
C HIS A 75 -13.30 -2.79 7.90
N ARG A 76 -12.54 -3.85 8.18
CA ARG A 76 -11.54 -3.81 9.25
C ARG A 76 -10.19 -3.46 8.67
N ALA A 77 -9.46 -2.56 9.36
CA ALA A 77 -8.18 -2.07 8.85
C ALA A 77 -7.19 -3.19 8.54
N MET A 78 -7.07 -4.17 9.44
CA MET A 78 -6.13 -5.28 9.22
C MET A 78 -6.55 -6.15 8.05
N ASP A 79 -7.85 -6.40 7.88
CA ASP A 79 -8.36 -7.18 6.76
C ASP A 79 -8.17 -6.43 5.44
N ASP A 80 -8.34 -5.11 5.45
CA ASP A 80 -8.11 -4.28 4.26
C ASP A 80 -6.64 -4.32 3.83
N ILE A 81 -5.72 -4.31 4.78
CA ILE A 81 -4.29 -4.42 4.50
C ILE A 81 -3.99 -5.80 3.87
N LYS A 82 -4.52 -6.86 4.45
CA LYS A 82 -4.34 -8.22 3.92
C LYS A 82 -4.92 -8.35 2.52
N GLU A 83 -6.07 -7.74 2.28
CA GLU A 83 -6.71 -7.75 0.96
C GLU A 83 -5.85 -7.04 -0.07
N SER A 84 -5.24 -5.90 0.29
CA SER A 84 -4.35 -5.19 -0.61
C SER A 84 -3.11 -6.01 -0.97
N VAL A 85 -2.52 -6.68 0.01
CA VAL A 85 -1.38 -7.57 -0.24
C VAL A 85 -1.79 -8.74 -1.14
N ASN A 86 -2.94 -9.34 -0.86
CA ASN A 86 -3.44 -10.47 -1.65
C ASN A 86 -3.78 -10.06 -3.07
N GLU A 87 -4.32 -8.87 -3.25
CA GLU A 87 -4.61 -8.33 -4.58
C GLU A 87 -3.33 -8.17 -5.39
N LEU A 88 -2.27 -7.62 -4.79
CA LEU A 88 -0.99 -7.46 -5.47
C LEU A 88 -0.36 -8.81 -5.81
N LYS A 89 -0.43 -9.78 -4.90
CA LYS A 89 0.04 -11.15 -5.15
C LYS A 89 -0.72 -11.79 -6.31
N PHE A 90 -2.02 -11.60 -6.36
CA PHE A 90 -2.87 -12.11 -7.43
C PHE A 90 -2.41 -11.57 -8.79
N TYR A 91 -2.18 -10.26 -8.89
CA TYR A 91 -1.70 -9.67 -10.14
C TYR A 91 -0.33 -10.20 -10.53
N ARG A 92 0.56 -10.33 -9.55
CA ARG A 92 1.91 -10.85 -9.79
C ARG A 92 1.88 -12.26 -10.35
N GLU A 93 1.02 -13.12 -9.83
CA GLU A 93 0.93 -14.51 -10.29
C GLU A 93 0.28 -14.64 -11.66
N LYS A 94 -0.73 -13.80 -11.93
CA LYS A 94 -1.53 -13.94 -13.14
C LYS A 94 -0.97 -13.22 -14.36
N LEU A 95 -0.35 -12.07 -14.16
CA LEU A 95 -0.06 -11.17 -15.26
C LEU A 95 1.40 -10.77 -15.41
N PHE A 96 2.18 -10.81 -14.37
CA PHE A 96 3.58 -10.39 -14.43
C PHE A 96 4.49 -11.55 -14.83
N ILE A 97 5.55 -11.21 -15.57
CA ILE A 97 6.55 -12.20 -15.98
C ILE A 97 7.33 -12.62 -14.74
N LYS A 98 7.43 -13.95 -14.54
CA LYS A 98 8.18 -14.47 -13.40
C LYS A 98 9.65 -14.57 -13.77
N ASN A 99 10.49 -14.04 -12.89
CA ASN A 99 11.93 -14.21 -12.97
C ASN A 99 12.34 -15.34 -12.01
N ASP A 100 12.99 -16.34 -12.54
CA ASP A 100 13.48 -17.44 -11.73
C ASP A 100 14.82 -17.11 -11.07
#